data_051495b7005c3541bbd669277bd9d4ad
#
_entry.id   051495b7005c3541bbd669277bd9d4ad
#
_cell.length_a   1.000
_cell.length_b   1.000
_cell.length_c   1.000
_cell.angle_alpha   90.00
_cell.angle_beta   90.00
_cell.angle_gamma   90.00
#
_symmetry.space_group_name_H-M   'P 1'
#
loop_
_entity.id
_entity.type
_entity.pdbx_description
1 polymer ?
#
loop_
_entity_poly.entity_id
_entity_poly.type
_entity_poly.pdbx_seq_one_letter_code
_entity_poly.pdbx_strand_id
1 'polypeptide(L)'
;MELKIGKRIQDLRKQKGLTQEQVAAALNISAAAVSKWETDTTYPDITILNPLARLLGVSVDVLLDFQEQMTEEECMKRMEKADTLFSTRNWEEGQQYCEELLKEFPTDLFLKFRVASTYMQYAGASLQEEILKQQMERSITLFEESTASENAEISETAWYVLSGLY
;
A
#
# COMPACT_ATOMS: atom_id res chain seq x y z
N MET A 1 -7.54 2.98 -8.58
CA MET A 1 -7.72 1.93 -7.55
C MET A 1 -9.21 1.71 -7.37
N GLU A 2 -9.69 0.48 -7.52
CA GLU A 2 -11.11 0.14 -7.32
C GLU A 2 -11.29 -0.36 -5.90
N LEU A 3 -12.14 0.30 -5.11
CA LEU A 3 -12.40 -0.08 -3.72
C LEU A 3 -13.31 -1.32 -3.71
N LYS A 4 -12.81 -2.46 -3.22
CA LYS A 4 -13.57 -3.73 -3.15
C LYS A 4 -13.96 -4.05 -1.71
N ILE A 5 -14.93 -3.31 -1.17
CA ILE A 5 -15.39 -3.49 0.21
C ILE A 5 -16.60 -4.40 0.36
N GLY A 6 -17.25 -4.79 -0.76
CA GLY A 6 -18.51 -5.56 -0.71
C GLY A 6 -18.34 -6.90 -0.04
N LYS A 7 -17.32 -7.65 -0.43
CA LYS A 7 -17.00 -8.93 0.21
C LYS A 7 -16.70 -8.77 1.70
N ARG A 8 -15.99 -7.70 2.08
CA ARG A 8 -15.67 -7.39 3.48
C ARG A 8 -16.93 -7.14 4.31
N ILE A 9 -17.84 -6.29 3.79
CA ILE A 9 -19.14 -6.02 4.42
C ILE A 9 -19.90 -7.33 4.62
N GLN A 10 -19.99 -8.17 3.59
CA GLN A 10 -20.69 -9.45 3.64
C GLN A 10 -20.12 -10.38 4.72
N ASP A 11 -18.78 -10.51 4.76
CA ASP A 11 -18.11 -11.41 5.69
C ASP A 11 -18.28 -10.94 7.14
N LEU A 12 -18.10 -9.65 7.42
CA LEU A 12 -18.33 -9.05 8.74
C LEU A 12 -19.79 -9.19 9.18
N ARG A 13 -20.74 -8.95 8.27
CA ARG A 13 -22.17 -9.16 8.56
C ARG A 13 -22.47 -10.62 8.94
N LYS A 14 -21.95 -11.58 8.16
CA LYS A 14 -22.13 -13.01 8.43
C LYS A 14 -21.49 -13.44 9.75
N GLN A 15 -20.32 -12.92 10.09
CA GLN A 15 -19.67 -13.16 11.38
C GLN A 15 -20.51 -12.68 12.56
N LYS A 16 -21.26 -11.58 12.36
CA LYS A 16 -22.24 -11.08 13.36
C LYS A 16 -23.57 -11.83 13.35
N GLY A 17 -23.79 -12.78 12.45
CA GLY A 17 -25.05 -13.51 12.31
C GLY A 17 -26.22 -12.64 11.81
N LEU A 18 -25.94 -11.50 11.18
CA LEU A 18 -26.97 -10.58 10.70
C LEU A 18 -27.41 -10.92 9.28
N THR A 19 -28.71 -10.70 8.97
CA THR A 19 -29.23 -10.73 7.59
C THR A 19 -29.05 -9.35 6.94
N GLN A 20 -29.18 -9.27 5.61
CA GLN A 20 -29.15 -7.99 4.88
C GLN A 20 -30.29 -7.07 5.34
N GLU A 21 -31.46 -7.62 5.61
CA GLU A 21 -32.63 -6.90 6.12
C GLU A 21 -32.40 -6.32 7.51
N GLN A 22 -31.69 -7.05 8.38
CA GLN A 22 -31.37 -6.58 9.74
C GLN A 22 -30.36 -5.41 9.68
N VAL A 23 -29.35 -5.50 8.81
CA VAL A 23 -28.40 -4.38 8.58
C VAL A 23 -29.15 -3.18 8.00
N ALA A 24 -30.00 -3.40 7.01
CA ALA A 24 -30.80 -2.35 6.38
C ALA A 24 -31.72 -1.64 7.39
N ALA A 25 -32.42 -2.39 8.23
CA ALA A 25 -33.28 -1.84 9.27
C ALA A 25 -32.50 -1.03 10.31
N ALA A 26 -31.33 -1.54 10.75
CA ALA A 26 -30.48 -0.85 11.72
C ALA A 26 -29.91 0.47 11.19
N LEU A 27 -29.67 0.57 9.88
CA LEU A 27 -29.11 1.75 9.22
C LEU A 27 -30.18 2.64 8.56
N ASN A 28 -31.46 2.27 8.67
CA ASN A 28 -32.61 2.97 8.05
C ASN A 28 -32.44 3.15 6.52
N ILE A 29 -32.04 2.07 5.84
CA ILE A 29 -31.88 1.97 4.38
C ILE A 29 -32.63 0.75 3.83
N SER A 30 -32.60 0.52 2.52
CA SER A 30 -33.21 -0.65 1.92
C SER A 30 -32.28 -1.88 1.93
N ALA A 31 -32.82 -3.10 2.06
CA ALA A 31 -32.04 -4.33 1.91
C ALA A 31 -31.38 -4.43 0.51
N ALA A 32 -32.03 -3.88 -0.52
CA ALA A 32 -31.46 -3.79 -1.85
C ALA A 32 -30.17 -2.95 -1.90
N ALA A 33 -30.05 -1.89 -1.08
CA ALA A 33 -28.82 -1.12 -0.97
C ALA A 33 -27.69 -1.97 -0.37
N VAL A 34 -27.95 -2.69 0.73
CA VAL A 34 -26.96 -3.59 1.34
C VAL A 34 -26.51 -4.67 0.33
N SER A 35 -27.44 -5.26 -0.41
CA SER A 35 -27.14 -6.25 -1.44
C SER A 35 -26.24 -5.68 -2.53
N LYS A 36 -26.48 -4.45 -2.98
CA LYS A 36 -25.64 -3.78 -3.99
C LYS A 36 -24.23 -3.48 -3.46
N TRP A 37 -24.08 -3.13 -2.17
CA TRP A 37 -22.78 -2.96 -1.55
C TRP A 37 -22.01 -4.28 -1.51
N GLU A 38 -22.63 -5.36 -1.08
CA GLU A 38 -22.00 -6.68 -0.96
C GLU A 38 -21.59 -7.29 -2.32
N THR A 39 -22.13 -6.77 -3.42
CA THR A 39 -21.78 -7.15 -4.79
C THR A 39 -20.90 -6.12 -5.50
N ASP A 40 -20.37 -5.13 -4.78
CA ASP A 40 -19.56 -4.01 -5.32
C ASP A 40 -20.26 -3.26 -6.48
N THR A 41 -21.60 -3.33 -6.58
CA THR A 41 -22.38 -2.60 -7.59
C THR A 41 -22.49 -1.13 -7.24
N THR A 42 -22.57 -0.80 -5.95
CA THR A 42 -22.53 0.57 -5.38
C THR A 42 -21.78 0.54 -4.06
N TYR A 43 -21.37 1.72 -3.60
CA TYR A 43 -20.72 1.88 -2.30
C TYR A 43 -21.66 2.50 -1.27
N PRO A 44 -21.43 2.25 0.04
CA PRO A 44 -22.07 3.01 1.10
C PRO A 44 -21.74 4.50 0.99
N ASP A 45 -22.72 5.36 1.27
CA ASP A 45 -22.43 6.78 1.47
C ASP A 45 -21.48 6.98 2.66
N ILE A 46 -20.61 7.98 2.57
CA ILE A 46 -19.62 8.27 3.62
C ILE A 46 -20.26 8.46 5.01
N THR A 47 -21.48 8.99 5.06
CA THR A 47 -22.25 9.20 6.30
C THR A 47 -22.70 7.89 6.95
N ILE A 48 -22.78 6.80 6.17
CA ILE A 48 -23.17 5.47 6.62
C ILE A 48 -21.98 4.65 7.13
N LEU A 49 -20.76 4.98 6.74
CA LEU A 49 -19.57 4.17 7.10
C LEU A 49 -19.42 4.01 8.62
N ASN A 50 -19.53 5.08 9.39
CA ASN A 50 -19.42 5.02 10.86
C ASN A 50 -20.54 4.18 11.51
N PRO A 51 -21.84 4.40 11.20
CA PRO A 51 -22.91 3.54 11.70
C PRO A 51 -22.75 2.07 11.30
N LEU A 52 -22.34 1.79 10.06
CA LEU A 52 -22.11 0.43 9.57
C LEU A 52 -20.95 -0.24 10.33
N ALA A 53 -19.82 0.43 10.48
CA ALA A 53 -18.66 -0.08 11.22
C ALA A 53 -19.02 -0.41 12.67
N ARG A 54 -19.78 0.48 13.36
CA ARG A 54 -20.29 0.23 14.73
C ARG A 54 -21.21 -0.98 14.78
N LEU A 55 -22.15 -1.10 13.85
CA LEU A 55 -23.07 -2.24 13.77
C LEU A 55 -22.31 -3.56 13.59
N LEU A 56 -21.30 -3.55 12.74
CA LEU A 56 -20.43 -4.69 12.47
C LEU A 56 -19.37 -4.93 13.56
N GLY A 57 -19.18 -3.97 14.48
CA GLY A 57 -18.24 -4.07 15.62
C GLY A 57 -16.79 -4.00 15.21
N VAL A 58 -16.46 -3.17 14.21
CA VAL A 58 -15.11 -2.93 13.71
C VAL A 58 -14.85 -1.42 13.58
N SER A 59 -13.59 -1.03 13.37
CA SER A 59 -13.27 0.35 12.96
C SER A 59 -13.58 0.59 11.48
N VAL A 60 -13.64 1.86 11.07
CA VAL A 60 -13.83 2.20 9.65
C VAL A 60 -12.64 1.72 8.82
N ASP A 61 -11.42 1.79 9.36
CA ASP A 61 -10.22 1.32 8.68
C ASP A 61 -10.31 -0.19 8.39
N VAL A 62 -10.75 -0.98 9.38
CA VAL A 62 -11.00 -2.41 9.20
C VAL A 62 -12.12 -2.66 8.20
N LEU A 63 -13.19 -1.84 8.21
CA LEU A 63 -14.29 -1.94 7.25
C LEU A 63 -13.83 -1.68 5.82
N LEU A 64 -12.96 -0.67 5.64
CA LEU A 64 -12.42 -0.25 4.33
C LEU A 64 -11.20 -1.06 3.91
N ASP A 65 -10.72 -1.97 4.76
CA ASP A 65 -9.45 -2.71 4.54
C ASP A 65 -8.26 -1.77 4.33
N PHE A 66 -8.29 -0.63 5.05
CA PHE A 66 -7.24 0.36 4.96
C PHE A 66 -6.00 -0.12 5.70
N GLN A 67 -4.88 -0.08 4.99
CA GLN A 67 -3.54 -0.32 5.55
C GLN A 67 -2.67 0.87 5.20
N GLU A 68 -2.11 1.51 6.21
CA GLU A 68 -1.19 2.64 6.03
C GLU A 68 0.16 2.19 5.46
N GLN A 69 0.56 0.98 5.81
CA GLN A 69 1.83 0.36 5.39
C GLN A 69 1.57 -1.07 4.92
N MET A 70 2.39 -1.53 4.00
CA MET A 70 2.39 -2.94 3.62
C MET A 70 3.01 -3.80 4.73
N THR A 71 2.63 -5.08 4.78
CA THR A 71 3.43 -6.05 5.53
C THR A 71 4.78 -6.24 4.83
N GLU A 72 5.83 -6.58 5.59
CA GLU A 72 7.15 -6.85 5.00
C GLU A 72 7.08 -7.94 3.92
N GLU A 73 6.28 -9.00 4.13
CA GLU A 73 6.08 -10.07 3.16
C GLU A 73 5.45 -9.55 1.85
N GLU A 74 4.43 -8.71 1.94
CA GLU A 74 3.79 -8.11 0.77
C GLU A 74 4.75 -7.16 0.05
N CYS A 75 5.50 -6.34 0.78
CA CYS A 75 6.51 -5.46 0.22
C CYS A 75 7.58 -6.27 -0.54
N MET A 76 8.13 -7.31 0.08
CA MET A 76 9.13 -8.18 -0.56
C MET A 76 8.60 -8.81 -1.85
N LYS A 77 7.38 -9.33 -1.83
CA LYS A 77 6.73 -9.92 -3.01
C LYS A 77 6.52 -8.90 -4.15
N ARG A 78 6.16 -7.64 -3.81
CA ARG A 78 6.03 -6.58 -4.82
C ARG A 78 7.40 -6.16 -5.35
N MET A 79 8.42 -6.12 -4.51
CA MET A 79 9.80 -5.79 -4.91
C MET A 79 10.44 -6.85 -5.80
N GLU A 80 10.07 -8.14 -5.72
CA GLU A 80 10.50 -9.19 -6.67
C GLU A 80 10.14 -8.83 -8.13
N LYS A 81 8.99 -8.19 -8.34
CA LYS A 81 8.62 -7.69 -9.66
C LYS A 81 9.51 -6.53 -10.11
N ALA A 82 9.82 -5.60 -9.21
CA ALA A 82 10.76 -4.51 -9.50
C ALA A 82 12.14 -5.06 -9.88
N ASP A 83 12.67 -5.99 -9.08
CA ASP A 83 13.95 -6.65 -9.34
C ASP A 83 13.97 -7.38 -10.70
N THR A 84 12.86 -8.01 -11.08
CA THR A 84 12.72 -8.65 -12.39
C THR A 84 12.80 -7.62 -13.52
N LEU A 85 12.11 -6.49 -13.40
CA LEU A 85 12.14 -5.42 -14.40
C LEU A 85 13.55 -4.84 -14.56
N PHE A 86 14.22 -4.52 -13.45
CA PHE A 86 15.59 -3.99 -13.49
C PHE A 86 16.62 -5.00 -14.01
N SER A 87 16.53 -6.27 -13.61
CA SER A 87 17.44 -7.34 -14.07
C SER A 87 17.29 -7.61 -15.58
N THR A 88 16.09 -7.43 -16.14
CA THR A 88 15.81 -7.55 -17.58
C THR A 88 16.05 -6.26 -18.36
N ARG A 89 16.60 -5.23 -17.73
CA ARG A 89 16.91 -3.90 -18.30
C ARG A 89 15.70 -3.09 -18.76
N ASN A 90 14.52 -3.36 -18.20
CA ASN A 90 13.31 -2.55 -18.40
C ASN A 90 13.29 -1.39 -17.38
N TRP A 91 14.28 -0.49 -17.50
CA TRP A 91 14.55 0.58 -16.52
C TRP A 91 13.36 1.51 -16.29
N GLU A 92 12.77 2.00 -17.36
CA GLU A 92 11.64 2.95 -17.29
C GLU A 92 10.42 2.32 -16.63
N GLU A 93 10.08 1.08 -17.01
CA GLU A 93 8.95 0.35 -16.42
C GLU A 93 9.21 0.00 -14.95
N GLY A 94 10.45 -0.40 -14.62
CA GLY A 94 10.87 -0.67 -13.24
C GLY A 94 10.77 0.56 -12.35
N GLN A 95 11.24 1.71 -12.84
CA GLN A 95 11.15 2.98 -12.13
C GLN A 95 9.70 3.43 -11.97
N GLN A 96 8.90 3.38 -13.03
CA GLN A 96 7.48 3.72 -12.97
C GLN A 96 6.76 2.86 -11.93
N TYR A 97 7.00 1.55 -11.93
CA TYR A 97 6.40 0.63 -10.98
C TYR A 97 6.77 0.96 -9.52
N CYS A 98 8.03 1.25 -9.23
CA CYS A 98 8.48 1.67 -7.90
C CYS A 98 7.82 2.98 -7.46
N GLU A 99 7.76 3.99 -8.34
CA GLU A 99 7.13 5.27 -8.00
C GLU A 99 5.60 5.14 -7.83
N GLU A 100 4.94 4.21 -8.52
CA GLU A 100 3.52 3.90 -8.28
C GLU A 100 3.32 3.28 -6.89
N LEU A 101 4.19 2.37 -6.46
CA LEU A 101 4.16 1.81 -5.10
C LEU A 101 4.38 2.89 -4.03
N LEU A 102 5.35 3.78 -4.24
CA LEU A 102 5.63 4.89 -3.31
C LEU A 102 4.46 5.89 -3.24
N LYS A 103 3.69 6.07 -4.30
CA LYS A 103 2.45 6.86 -4.29
C LYS A 103 1.30 6.15 -3.57
N GLU A 104 1.22 4.83 -3.69
CA GLU A 104 0.22 4.02 -3.01
C GLU A 104 0.46 3.99 -1.48
N PHE A 105 1.73 3.93 -1.05
CA PHE A 105 2.16 3.86 0.35
C PHE A 105 3.21 4.94 0.69
N PRO A 106 2.82 6.22 0.73
CA PRO A 106 3.76 7.34 0.81
C PRO A 106 4.47 7.45 2.17
N THR A 107 3.95 6.82 3.22
CA THR A 107 4.50 6.84 4.58
C THR A 107 5.25 5.56 4.94
N ASP A 108 5.25 4.55 4.08
CA ASP A 108 5.88 3.26 4.33
C ASP A 108 7.41 3.35 4.21
N LEU A 109 8.09 3.42 5.35
CA LEU A 109 9.55 3.57 5.43
C LEU A 109 10.29 2.29 5.01
N PHE A 110 9.69 1.10 5.22
CA PHE A 110 10.26 -0.15 4.75
C PHE A 110 10.26 -0.23 3.22
N LEU A 111 9.14 0.15 2.59
CA LEU A 111 9.06 0.24 1.14
C LEU A 111 10.08 1.23 0.57
N LYS A 112 10.19 2.44 1.16
CA LYS A 112 11.17 3.46 0.75
C LYS A 112 12.59 2.91 0.79
N PHE A 113 12.96 2.26 1.89
CA PHE A 113 14.25 1.62 2.06
C PHE A 113 14.49 0.54 0.98
N ARG A 114 13.50 -0.30 0.70
CA ARG A 114 13.60 -1.35 -0.33
C ARG A 114 13.76 -0.78 -1.74
N VAL A 115 12.97 0.23 -2.10
CA VAL A 115 13.09 0.91 -3.40
C VAL A 115 14.45 1.59 -3.55
N ALA A 116 14.92 2.29 -2.51
CA ALA A 116 16.24 2.91 -2.50
C ALA A 116 17.36 1.88 -2.73
N SER A 117 17.27 0.73 -2.04
CA SER A 117 18.23 -0.36 -2.19
C SER A 117 18.22 -0.95 -3.61
N THR A 118 17.04 -1.13 -4.21
CA THR A 118 16.90 -1.62 -5.59
C THR A 118 17.50 -0.61 -6.57
N TYR A 119 17.21 0.68 -6.44
CA TYR A 119 17.80 1.71 -7.31
C TYR A 119 19.32 1.73 -7.21
N MET A 120 19.88 1.66 -6.02
CA MET A 120 21.33 1.62 -5.81
C MET A 120 21.96 0.34 -6.39
N GLN A 121 21.33 -0.82 -6.18
CA GLN A 121 21.82 -2.10 -6.68
C GLN A 121 21.96 -2.11 -8.21
N TYR A 122 20.99 -1.52 -8.92
CA TYR A 122 20.94 -1.56 -10.38
C TYR A 122 21.51 -0.30 -11.06
N ALA A 123 21.84 0.76 -10.30
CA ALA A 123 22.37 2.01 -10.85
C ALA A 123 23.60 1.79 -11.74
N GLY A 124 24.56 0.96 -11.31
CA GLY A 124 25.78 0.66 -12.07
C GLY A 124 25.57 -0.19 -13.32
N ALA A 125 24.40 -0.78 -13.53
CA ALA A 125 24.07 -1.59 -14.71
C ALA A 125 23.45 -0.77 -15.86
N SER A 126 23.03 0.47 -15.61
CA SER A 126 22.56 1.40 -16.64
C SER A 126 23.74 1.98 -17.42
N LEU A 127 23.66 1.96 -18.75
CA LEU A 127 24.63 2.61 -19.65
C LEU A 127 24.27 4.08 -19.92
N GLN A 128 23.13 4.57 -19.41
CA GLN A 128 22.65 5.94 -19.60
C GLN A 128 22.95 6.75 -18.35
N GLU A 129 23.89 7.68 -18.45
CA GLU A 129 24.36 8.54 -17.36
C GLU A 129 23.22 9.31 -16.67
N GLU A 130 22.25 9.79 -17.45
CA GLU A 130 21.10 10.52 -16.93
C GLU A 130 20.18 9.64 -16.06
N ILE A 131 19.90 8.41 -16.48
CA ILE A 131 19.12 7.45 -15.70
C ILE A 131 19.86 7.10 -14.41
N LEU A 132 21.16 6.84 -14.50
CA LEU A 132 22.01 6.57 -13.36
C LEU A 132 21.92 7.72 -12.32
N LYS A 133 22.09 8.94 -12.78
CA LYS A 133 22.05 10.13 -11.91
C LYS A 133 20.70 10.26 -11.22
N GLN A 134 19.60 10.16 -11.96
CA GLN A 134 18.24 10.24 -11.40
C GLN A 134 17.97 9.14 -10.36
N GLN A 135 18.38 7.90 -10.64
CA GLN A 135 18.22 6.80 -9.71
C GLN A 135 19.05 6.99 -8.43
N MET A 136 20.28 7.47 -8.57
CA MET A 136 21.14 7.76 -7.41
C MET A 136 20.58 8.89 -6.55
N GLU A 137 20.18 10.01 -7.14
CA GLU A 137 19.55 11.12 -6.41
C GLU A 137 18.26 10.67 -5.69
N ARG A 138 17.43 9.87 -6.38
CA ARG A 138 16.20 9.35 -5.79
C ARG A 138 16.47 8.37 -4.66
N SER A 139 17.46 7.48 -4.82
CA SER A 139 17.83 6.53 -3.77
C SER A 139 18.34 7.23 -2.51
N ILE A 140 19.15 8.29 -2.65
CA ILE A 140 19.62 9.10 -1.52
C ILE A 140 18.43 9.68 -0.75
N THR A 141 17.50 10.34 -1.45
CA THR A 141 16.29 10.92 -0.83
C THR A 141 15.49 9.86 -0.05
N LEU A 142 15.28 8.69 -0.64
CA LEU A 142 14.53 7.61 0.00
C LEU A 142 15.27 7.01 1.20
N PHE A 143 16.60 6.90 1.16
CA PHE A 143 17.38 6.51 2.33
C PHE A 143 17.32 7.55 3.43
N GLU A 144 17.41 8.85 3.12
CA GLU A 144 17.24 9.94 4.10
C GLU A 144 15.90 9.84 4.81
N GLU A 145 14.80 9.65 4.06
CA GLU A 145 13.48 9.45 4.65
C GLU A 145 13.43 8.18 5.53
N SER A 146 14.09 7.09 5.11
CA SER A 146 14.10 5.81 5.85
C SER A 146 14.87 5.87 7.17
N THR A 147 15.72 6.88 7.39
CA THR A 147 16.40 7.07 8.69
C THR A 147 15.45 7.33 9.84
N ALA A 148 14.20 7.76 9.56
CA ALA A 148 13.16 7.98 10.55
C ALA A 148 12.43 6.68 10.98
N SER A 149 12.83 5.51 10.45
CA SER A 149 12.21 4.24 10.79
C SER A 149 12.45 3.89 12.27
N GLU A 150 11.40 3.41 12.94
CA GLU A 150 11.51 2.83 14.29
C GLU A 150 12.19 1.46 14.27
N ASN A 151 12.27 0.80 13.12
CA ASN A 151 13.06 -0.41 12.93
C ASN A 151 14.55 -0.03 12.85
N ALA A 152 15.31 -0.38 13.88
CA ALA A 152 16.74 -0.04 14.01
C ALA A 152 17.57 -0.58 12.83
N GLU A 153 17.27 -1.77 12.32
CA GLU A 153 17.99 -2.35 11.18
C GLU A 153 17.85 -1.49 9.92
N ILE A 154 16.66 -0.96 9.67
CA ILE A 154 16.40 -0.08 8.52
C ILE A 154 17.11 1.26 8.71
N SER A 155 16.91 1.92 9.87
CA SER A 155 17.46 3.25 10.11
C SER A 155 19.00 3.23 10.16
N GLU A 156 19.61 2.25 10.83
CA GLU A 156 21.08 2.10 10.90
C GLU A 156 21.68 1.79 9.52
N THR A 157 21.06 0.89 8.76
CA THR A 157 21.52 0.58 7.39
C THR A 157 21.40 1.79 6.47
N ALA A 158 20.31 2.55 6.54
CA ALA A 158 20.14 3.78 5.78
C ALA A 158 21.25 4.81 6.11
N TRP A 159 21.53 5.03 7.40
CA TRP A 159 22.64 5.90 7.83
C TRP A 159 23.99 5.40 7.35
N TYR A 160 24.26 4.10 7.41
CA TYR A 160 25.51 3.52 6.95
C TYR A 160 25.73 3.76 5.44
N VAL A 161 24.68 3.50 4.62
CA VAL A 161 24.73 3.74 3.17
C VAL A 161 25.00 5.22 2.87
N LEU A 162 24.24 6.13 3.49
CA LEU A 162 24.40 7.57 3.30
C LEU A 162 25.81 8.04 3.67
N SER A 163 26.38 7.53 4.76
CA SER A 163 27.74 7.90 5.19
C SER A 163 28.85 7.52 4.20
N GLY A 164 28.58 6.54 3.33
CA GLY A 164 29.51 6.14 2.26
C GLY A 164 29.35 6.93 0.96
N LEU A 165 28.29 7.76 0.86
CA LEU A 165 27.98 8.57 -0.32
C LEU A 165 28.40 10.04 -0.17
N TYR A 166 28.62 10.51 1.05
CA TYR A 166 29.13 11.84 1.41
C TYR A 166 30.62 11.79 1.76
#